data_cddf378271e55934f7aadac88c90ab37
#
_entry.id   cddf378271e55934f7aadac88c90ab37
#
_cell.length_a   1.000
_cell.length_b   1.000
_cell.length_c   1.000
_cell.angle_alpha   90.00
_cell.angle_beta   90.00
_cell.angle_gamma   90.00
#
_symmetry.space_group_name_H-M   'P 1'
#
loop_
_entity.id
_entity.type
_entity.pdbx_description
1 polymer ?
#
loop_
_entity_poly.entity_id
_entity_poly.type
_entity_poly.pdbx_seq_one_letter_code
_entity_poly.pdbx_strand_id
1 'polypeptide(L)'
;MKRRPCLHFSLEVNVTQCPADGNGPGPVECAQPTRPLRRDAERNRQRILKAALEVFTERGLDASLDEVARHAGVGVGTVYRRFRTKEELVQALFVDRIEEVAALAEEATRAADPWSGLACFMEQAATILAEDTGLRQMLMFATYGGDRVRYARQRNAPLVTKLVERAQAAGQLRSDLRPTDIPFIVFVLTDAAQFARRVNPDIWRRYLTLILDGLRPGREGVSPLPVPALRPDEFEMTMRQNAPRHH
;
A
#
# COMPACT_ATOMS: atom_id res chain seq x y z
N MET A 1 -11.84 22.99 -19.78
CA MET A 1 -12.26 22.89 -18.36
C MET A 1 -11.02 22.61 -17.53
N LYS A 2 -10.58 23.54 -16.69
CA LYS A 2 -9.35 23.39 -15.90
C LYS A 2 -9.57 22.34 -14.79
N ARG A 3 -8.84 21.22 -14.85
CA ARG A 3 -8.80 20.20 -13.81
C ARG A 3 -8.14 20.82 -12.57
N ARG A 4 -8.84 20.87 -11.44
CA ARG A 4 -8.23 21.23 -10.13
C ARG A 4 -7.37 20.06 -9.69
N PRO A 5 -6.11 20.26 -9.29
CA PRO A 5 -5.29 19.19 -8.71
C PRO A 5 -5.89 18.75 -7.37
N CYS A 6 -5.82 17.46 -7.08
CA CYS A 6 -6.11 16.90 -5.76
C CYS A 6 -5.21 17.59 -4.74
N LEU A 7 -5.81 18.05 -3.64
CA LEU A 7 -5.12 18.79 -2.57
C LEU A 7 -3.96 17.98 -2.00
N HIS A 8 -2.78 18.58 -2.05
CA HIS A 8 -1.58 18.08 -1.40
C HIS A 8 -1.76 18.22 0.11
N PHE A 9 -1.82 17.13 0.84
CA PHE A 9 -1.86 17.13 2.29
C PHE A 9 -0.46 16.88 2.83
N SER A 10 0.14 17.91 3.41
CA SER A 10 1.38 17.78 4.19
C SER A 10 1.02 17.52 5.65
N LEU A 11 1.38 16.35 6.16
CA LEU A 11 1.25 16.03 7.58
C LEU A 11 2.42 16.68 8.35
N GLU A 12 2.15 17.80 9.01
CA GLU A 12 3.02 18.32 10.07
C GLU A 12 2.74 17.55 11.36
N VAL A 13 3.76 16.83 11.82
CA VAL A 13 3.74 16.12 13.10
C VAL A 13 3.99 17.13 14.22
N ASN A 14 2.98 17.40 15.00
CA ASN A 14 3.04 18.29 16.16
C ASN A 14 3.63 17.55 17.36
N VAL A 15 4.83 17.92 17.78
CA VAL A 15 5.48 17.39 18.98
C VAL A 15 5.01 18.19 20.19
N THR A 16 4.15 17.59 20.99
CA THR A 16 3.68 18.20 22.26
C THR A 16 4.72 18.00 23.36
N GLN A 17 5.22 19.11 23.90
CA GLN A 17 6.09 19.17 25.07
C GLN A 17 5.32 18.84 26.35
N CYS A 18 5.91 17.95 27.19
CA CYS A 18 5.49 17.77 28.57
C CYS A 18 6.20 18.73 29.51
N PRO A 19 5.52 19.33 30.50
CA PRO A 19 6.13 20.18 31.50
C PRO A 19 6.82 19.37 32.61
N ALA A 20 7.92 19.94 33.13
CA ALA A 20 8.67 19.46 34.27
C ALA A 20 8.08 20.07 35.55
N ASP A 21 7.79 19.24 36.56
CA ASP A 21 7.71 19.68 37.93
C ASP A 21 8.40 18.68 38.86
N GLY A 22 9.21 19.22 39.75
CA GLY A 22 10.09 18.50 40.64
C GLY A 22 9.54 18.31 42.05
N ASN A 23 10.11 17.39 42.74
CA ASN A 23 10.66 17.44 44.11
C ASN A 23 10.67 16.06 44.81
N GLY A 24 11.85 15.51 45.07
CA GLY A 24 12.50 14.75 46.11
C GLY A 24 11.78 13.57 46.76
N PRO A 25 12.46 12.72 47.55
CA PRO A 25 13.87 12.63 47.91
C PRO A 25 14.54 11.24 47.80
N GLY A 26 15.85 11.21 47.71
CA GLY A 26 16.78 10.23 48.23
C GLY A 26 17.09 8.96 47.42
N PRO A 27 18.37 8.57 47.33
CA PRO A 27 18.84 7.64 46.32
C PRO A 27 18.72 6.18 46.78
N VAL A 28 18.04 5.37 45.98
CA VAL A 28 18.26 3.93 45.98
C VAL A 28 18.96 3.59 44.68
N GLU A 29 20.22 3.28 44.77
CA GLU A 29 21.12 2.84 43.73
C GLU A 29 20.64 1.49 43.19
N CYS A 30 19.82 1.51 42.15
CA CYS A 30 19.53 0.35 41.33
C CYS A 30 20.28 0.48 40.01
N ALA A 31 21.32 -0.31 39.87
CA ALA A 31 22.10 -0.48 38.67
C ALA A 31 21.19 -0.68 37.44
N GLN A 32 21.15 0.30 36.55
CA GLN A 32 20.52 0.19 35.25
C GLN A 32 21.56 0.19 34.14
N PRO A 33 21.98 -0.96 33.61
CA PRO A 33 22.74 -1.03 32.40
C PRO A 33 21.82 -1.36 31.19
N THR A 34 20.68 -0.67 31.01
CA THR A 34 19.71 -1.06 29.96
C THR A 34 19.41 0.01 28.94
N ARG A 35 19.84 1.24 29.11
CA ARG A 35 19.53 2.36 28.21
C ARG A 35 20.35 2.39 26.90
N PRO A 36 21.67 2.07 26.85
CA PRO A 36 22.46 2.05 25.62
C PRO A 36 22.05 0.91 24.68
N LEU A 37 21.90 -0.31 25.19
CA LEU A 37 21.59 -1.52 24.41
C LEU A 37 20.21 -1.44 23.70
N ARG A 38 19.22 -0.85 24.34
CA ARG A 38 17.90 -0.63 23.72
C ARG A 38 17.96 0.40 22.61
N ARG A 39 18.72 1.46 22.76
CA ARG A 39 18.91 2.49 21.73
C ARG A 39 19.64 1.94 20.50
N ASP A 40 20.65 1.13 20.69
CA ASP A 40 21.41 0.51 19.60
C ASP A 40 20.59 -0.55 18.87
N ALA A 41 19.80 -1.34 19.62
CA ALA A 41 18.86 -2.29 19.03
C ALA A 41 17.78 -1.60 18.17
N GLU A 42 17.26 -0.46 18.62
CA GLU A 42 16.28 0.32 17.86
C GLU A 42 16.93 1.00 16.64
N ARG A 43 18.13 1.58 16.76
CA ARG A 43 18.87 2.09 15.61
C ARG A 43 19.13 1.02 14.54
N ASN A 44 19.53 -0.19 14.97
CA ASN A 44 19.74 -1.30 14.05
C ASN A 44 18.43 -1.74 13.40
N ARG A 45 17.32 -1.74 14.15
CA ARG A 45 15.99 -2.03 13.60
C ARG A 45 15.63 -1.04 12.49
N GLN A 46 15.79 0.25 12.74
CA GLN A 46 15.48 1.29 11.76
C GLN A 46 16.40 1.20 10.51
N ARG A 47 17.69 0.88 10.70
CA ARG A 47 18.62 0.66 9.59
C ARG A 47 18.20 -0.52 8.72
N ILE A 48 17.79 -1.64 9.33
CA ILE A 48 17.32 -2.82 8.63
C ILE A 48 16.02 -2.50 7.87
N LEU A 49 15.05 -1.81 8.50
CA LEU A 49 13.79 -1.43 7.86
C LEU A 49 14.03 -0.49 6.67
N LYS A 50 14.89 0.52 6.83
CA LYS A 50 15.23 1.44 5.73
C LYS A 50 15.87 0.70 4.56
N ALA A 51 16.88 -0.13 4.81
CA ALA A 51 17.55 -0.94 3.79
C ALA A 51 16.60 -1.91 3.09
N ALA A 52 15.72 -2.57 3.87
CA ALA A 52 14.73 -3.47 3.34
C ALA A 52 13.71 -2.74 2.44
N LEU A 53 13.27 -1.55 2.84
CA LEU A 53 12.39 -0.72 2.00
C LEU A 53 13.05 -0.41 0.65
N GLU A 54 14.31 0.06 0.65
CA GLU A 54 15.06 0.38 -0.56
C GLU A 54 15.22 -0.86 -1.46
N VAL A 55 15.65 -1.99 -0.89
CA VAL A 55 15.84 -3.25 -1.63
C VAL A 55 14.52 -3.78 -2.20
N PHE A 56 13.45 -3.81 -1.42
CA PHE A 56 12.17 -4.36 -1.88
C PHE A 56 11.44 -3.41 -2.83
N THR A 57 11.62 -2.10 -2.72
CA THR A 57 11.09 -1.14 -3.68
C THR A 57 11.74 -1.30 -5.05
N GLU A 58 13.05 -1.55 -5.11
CA GLU A 58 13.78 -1.69 -6.37
C GLU A 58 13.64 -3.07 -7.00
N ARG A 59 13.78 -4.13 -6.19
CA ARG A 59 13.92 -5.53 -6.64
C ARG A 59 12.68 -6.38 -6.39
N GLY A 60 11.70 -5.85 -5.67
CA GLY A 60 10.54 -6.61 -5.23
C GLY A 60 10.82 -7.53 -4.06
N LEU A 61 9.80 -8.28 -3.67
CA LEU A 61 9.85 -9.18 -2.51
C LEU A 61 10.62 -10.48 -2.76
N ASP A 62 11.22 -10.69 -3.93
CA ASP A 62 12.10 -11.85 -4.18
C ASP A 62 13.48 -11.70 -3.56
N ALA A 63 13.92 -10.47 -3.28
CA ALA A 63 15.19 -10.21 -2.61
C ALA A 63 15.28 -10.91 -1.23
N SER A 64 16.48 -11.43 -0.92
CA SER A 64 16.74 -12.20 0.30
C SER A 64 17.01 -11.30 1.52
N LEU A 65 16.88 -11.86 2.73
CA LEU A 65 17.31 -11.19 3.97
C LEU A 65 18.83 -10.92 3.99
N ASP A 66 19.62 -11.73 3.30
CA ASP A 66 21.06 -11.54 3.18
C ASP A 66 21.42 -10.32 2.33
N GLU A 67 20.64 -10.05 1.27
CA GLU A 67 20.76 -8.83 0.48
C GLU A 67 20.39 -7.60 1.31
N VAL A 68 19.32 -7.68 2.09
CA VAL A 68 18.93 -6.64 3.04
C VAL A 68 20.03 -6.38 4.08
N ALA A 69 20.63 -7.44 4.65
CA ALA A 69 21.72 -7.31 5.62
C ALA A 69 22.93 -6.59 5.02
N ARG A 70 23.31 -6.97 3.79
CA ARG A 70 24.42 -6.35 3.04
C ARG A 70 24.14 -4.88 2.76
N HIS A 71 22.92 -4.55 2.30
CA HIS A 71 22.51 -3.17 2.03
C HIS A 71 22.45 -2.33 3.30
N ALA A 72 21.97 -2.90 4.43
CA ALA A 72 21.94 -2.25 5.74
C ALA A 72 23.33 -2.07 6.37
N GLY A 73 24.38 -2.74 5.87
CA GLY A 73 25.71 -2.76 6.48
C GLY A 73 25.70 -3.40 7.86
N VAL A 74 24.90 -4.47 8.07
CA VAL A 74 24.84 -5.24 9.30
C VAL A 74 25.11 -6.72 9.04
N GLY A 75 25.54 -7.44 10.05
CA GLY A 75 25.70 -8.90 9.92
C GLY A 75 24.36 -9.59 9.72
N VAL A 76 24.32 -10.61 8.84
CA VAL A 76 23.14 -11.43 8.55
C VAL A 76 22.48 -11.95 9.83
N GLY A 77 23.27 -12.46 10.79
CA GLY A 77 22.75 -12.89 12.08
C GLY A 77 22.06 -11.79 12.90
N THR A 78 22.36 -10.51 12.65
CA THR A 78 21.67 -9.39 13.29
C THR A 78 20.26 -9.21 12.71
N VAL A 79 20.11 -9.40 11.41
CA VAL A 79 18.80 -9.36 10.74
C VAL A 79 17.93 -10.50 11.24
N TYR A 80 18.42 -11.75 11.24
CA TYR A 80 17.67 -12.93 11.69
C TYR A 80 17.30 -12.90 13.17
N ARG A 81 18.11 -12.27 14.02
CA ARG A 81 17.75 -12.07 15.45
C ARG A 81 16.60 -11.08 15.62
N ARG A 82 16.45 -10.13 14.71
CA ARG A 82 15.41 -9.08 14.78
C ARG A 82 14.13 -9.46 14.05
N PHE A 83 14.28 -10.12 12.93
CA PHE A 83 13.19 -10.60 12.08
C PHE A 83 13.48 -12.06 11.75
N ARG A 84 12.73 -12.96 12.37
CA ARG A 84 12.95 -14.41 12.24
C ARG A 84 12.68 -14.91 10.85
N THR A 85 11.73 -14.27 10.16
CA THR A 85 11.33 -14.59 8.81
C THR A 85 11.27 -13.32 7.96
N LYS A 86 11.29 -13.51 6.65
CA LYS A 86 11.11 -12.44 5.68
C LYS A 86 9.73 -11.81 5.80
N GLU A 87 8.72 -12.62 6.09
CA GLU A 87 7.34 -12.19 6.30
C GLU A 87 7.23 -11.21 7.47
N GLU A 88 7.94 -11.45 8.58
CA GLU A 88 7.99 -10.52 9.72
C GLU A 88 8.58 -9.16 9.31
N LEU A 89 9.64 -9.16 8.50
CA LEU A 89 10.26 -7.94 8.00
C LEU A 89 9.34 -7.20 7.04
N VAL A 90 8.74 -7.92 6.10
CA VAL A 90 7.78 -7.38 5.13
C VAL A 90 6.55 -6.79 5.83
N GLN A 91 5.99 -7.49 6.82
CA GLN A 91 4.89 -6.96 7.62
C GLN A 91 5.26 -5.67 8.36
N ALA A 92 6.46 -5.62 8.95
CA ALA A 92 6.92 -4.44 9.69
C ALA A 92 7.15 -3.21 8.78
N LEU A 93 7.40 -3.45 7.48
CA LEU A 93 7.62 -2.38 6.50
C LEU A 93 6.34 -1.79 5.94
N PHE A 94 5.39 -2.66 5.60
CA PHE A 94 4.30 -2.25 4.71
C PHE A 94 2.95 -2.10 5.39
N VAL A 95 2.81 -2.45 6.68
CA VAL A 95 1.53 -2.27 7.40
C VAL A 95 1.07 -0.81 7.32
N ASP A 96 1.94 0.13 7.63
CA ASP A 96 1.60 1.56 7.62
C ASP A 96 1.23 2.05 6.20
N ARG A 97 1.93 1.52 5.18
CA ARG A 97 1.65 1.87 3.77
C ARG A 97 0.32 1.30 3.27
N ILE A 98 -0.06 0.11 3.74
CA ILE A 98 -1.38 -0.46 3.42
C ILE A 98 -2.50 0.34 4.10
N GLU A 99 -2.27 0.80 5.33
CA GLU A 99 -3.20 1.68 6.02
C GLU A 99 -3.34 3.04 5.32
N GLU A 100 -2.27 3.56 4.73
CA GLU A 100 -2.31 4.75 3.88
C GLU A 100 -3.25 4.57 2.68
N VAL A 101 -3.15 3.45 1.95
CA VAL A 101 -4.07 3.15 0.85
C VAL A 101 -5.53 3.03 1.34
N ALA A 102 -5.76 2.44 2.51
CA ALA A 102 -7.09 2.36 3.09
C ALA A 102 -7.63 3.74 3.49
N ALA A 103 -6.77 4.61 4.03
CA ALA A 103 -7.16 5.99 4.36
C ALA A 103 -7.56 6.80 3.12
N LEU A 104 -6.84 6.62 1.99
CA LEU A 104 -7.22 7.22 0.71
C LEU A 104 -8.62 6.79 0.25
N ALA A 105 -8.92 5.49 0.37
CA ALA A 105 -10.25 4.99 0.03
C ALA A 105 -11.33 5.58 0.95
N GLU A 106 -11.05 5.68 2.23
CA GLU A 106 -11.98 6.27 3.21
C GLU A 106 -12.25 7.75 2.91
N GLU A 107 -11.21 8.54 2.65
CA GLU A 107 -11.34 9.95 2.26
C GLU A 107 -12.14 10.11 0.96
N ALA A 108 -11.83 9.30 -0.04
CA ALA A 108 -12.54 9.30 -1.31
C ALA A 108 -14.04 9.02 -1.16
N THR A 109 -14.44 8.20 -0.16
CA THR A 109 -15.88 7.98 0.13
C THR A 109 -16.60 9.23 0.63
N ARG A 110 -15.90 10.26 1.09
CA ARG A 110 -16.47 11.53 1.56
C ARG A 110 -16.54 12.59 0.47
N ALA A 111 -15.98 12.34 -0.72
CA ALA A 111 -16.01 13.29 -1.83
C ALA A 111 -17.45 13.66 -2.20
N ALA A 112 -17.71 14.95 -2.46
CA ALA A 112 -19.03 15.45 -2.82
C ALA A 112 -19.49 14.87 -4.18
N ASP A 113 -18.58 14.76 -5.16
CA ASP A 113 -18.82 14.08 -6.42
C ASP A 113 -18.29 12.65 -6.38
N PRO A 114 -19.18 11.63 -6.45
CA PRO A 114 -18.80 10.22 -6.33
C PRO A 114 -17.79 9.76 -7.38
N TRP A 115 -17.93 10.25 -8.63
CA TRP A 115 -16.98 9.93 -9.70
C TRP A 115 -15.58 10.48 -9.42
N SER A 116 -15.50 11.74 -9.03
CA SER A 116 -14.22 12.36 -8.69
C SER A 116 -13.56 11.65 -7.53
N GLY A 117 -14.33 11.18 -6.53
CA GLY A 117 -13.83 10.37 -5.43
C GLY A 117 -13.20 9.07 -5.91
N LEU A 118 -13.92 8.29 -6.73
CA LEU A 118 -13.42 7.02 -7.28
C LEU A 118 -12.18 7.24 -8.16
N ALA A 119 -12.21 8.21 -9.07
CA ALA A 119 -11.10 8.50 -9.97
C ALA A 119 -9.85 8.96 -9.21
N CYS A 120 -10.00 9.81 -8.20
CA CYS A 120 -8.91 10.28 -7.35
C CYS A 120 -8.31 9.12 -6.54
N PHE A 121 -9.13 8.25 -5.96
CA PHE A 121 -8.66 7.04 -5.27
C PHE A 121 -7.83 6.16 -6.20
N MET A 122 -8.33 5.85 -7.41
CA MET A 122 -7.60 5.02 -8.37
C MET A 122 -6.27 5.64 -8.78
N GLU A 123 -6.23 6.96 -9.00
CA GLU A 123 -5.00 7.67 -9.36
C GLU A 123 -3.97 7.64 -8.22
N GLN A 124 -4.38 7.93 -6.99
CA GLN A 124 -3.50 7.94 -5.84
C GLN A 124 -3.00 6.54 -5.47
N ALA A 125 -3.88 5.54 -5.48
CA ALA A 125 -3.50 4.15 -5.26
C ALA A 125 -2.51 3.66 -6.33
N ALA A 126 -2.76 3.96 -7.61
CA ALA A 126 -1.84 3.62 -8.69
C ALA A 126 -0.50 4.35 -8.57
N THR A 127 -0.48 5.62 -8.12
CA THR A 127 0.77 6.37 -7.86
C THR A 127 1.63 5.66 -6.82
N ILE A 128 1.06 5.35 -5.65
CA ILE A 128 1.78 4.68 -4.56
C ILE A 128 2.31 3.31 -5.02
N LEU A 129 1.50 2.52 -5.72
CA LEU A 129 1.87 1.17 -6.13
C LEU A 129 2.80 1.14 -7.36
N ALA A 130 2.81 2.16 -8.19
CA ALA A 130 3.77 2.30 -9.28
C ALA A 130 5.18 2.62 -8.78
N GLU A 131 5.29 3.38 -7.69
CA GLU A 131 6.56 3.76 -7.07
C GLU A 131 7.16 2.66 -6.20
N ASP A 132 6.31 1.82 -5.56
CA ASP A 132 6.73 0.80 -4.60
C ASP A 132 6.38 -0.62 -5.09
N THR A 133 7.36 -1.28 -5.72
CA THR A 133 7.23 -2.65 -6.22
C THR A 133 6.94 -3.66 -5.10
N GLY A 134 7.56 -3.49 -3.93
CA GLY A 134 7.35 -4.37 -2.78
C GLY A 134 5.92 -4.29 -2.23
N LEU A 135 5.41 -3.07 -2.05
CA LEU A 135 4.03 -2.85 -1.63
C LEU A 135 3.03 -3.40 -2.65
N ARG A 136 3.28 -3.15 -3.95
CA ARG A 136 2.46 -3.70 -5.04
C ARG A 136 2.38 -5.22 -4.97
N GLN A 137 3.53 -5.88 -4.88
CA GLN A 137 3.60 -7.35 -4.78
C GLN A 137 2.87 -7.87 -3.53
N MET A 138 3.03 -7.19 -2.41
CA MET A 138 2.39 -7.57 -1.15
C MET A 138 0.87 -7.41 -1.18
N LEU A 139 0.36 -6.36 -1.84
CA LEU A 139 -1.08 -6.18 -2.00
C LEU A 139 -1.70 -7.13 -3.01
N MET A 140 -0.95 -7.52 -4.05
CA MET A 140 -1.42 -8.41 -5.12
C MET A 140 -1.23 -9.89 -4.80
N PHE A 141 -0.18 -10.26 -4.02
CA PHE A 141 0.12 -11.66 -3.74
C PHE A 141 -0.01 -11.96 -2.25
N ALA A 142 -0.83 -12.94 -1.90
CA ALA A 142 -1.10 -13.29 -0.50
C ALA A 142 0.07 -13.97 0.23
N THR A 143 1.18 -14.25 -0.46
CA THR A 143 2.33 -14.97 0.10
C THR A 143 3.04 -14.19 1.19
N TYR A 144 3.10 -12.88 1.06
CA TYR A 144 3.79 -12.03 2.00
C TYR A 144 2.79 -11.25 2.86
N GLY A 145 3.02 -11.19 4.15
CA GLY A 145 2.29 -10.28 5.03
C GLY A 145 1.28 -10.91 5.99
N GLY A 146 1.01 -12.22 5.90
CA GLY A 146 0.21 -12.95 6.88
C GLY A 146 -1.15 -12.31 7.21
N ASP A 147 -1.57 -12.49 8.48
CA ASP A 147 -2.89 -12.05 8.95
C ASP A 147 -3.12 -10.53 8.91
N ARG A 148 -2.06 -9.73 9.13
CA ARG A 148 -2.19 -8.26 9.12
C ARG A 148 -2.51 -7.71 7.74
N VAL A 149 -1.85 -8.22 6.69
CA VAL A 149 -2.13 -7.80 5.31
C VAL A 149 -3.50 -8.26 4.87
N ARG A 150 -3.88 -9.50 5.25
CA ARG A 150 -5.23 -10.00 5.01
C ARG A 150 -6.28 -9.11 5.68
N TYR A 151 -6.07 -8.75 6.94
CA TYR A 151 -6.95 -7.84 7.68
C TYR A 151 -7.06 -6.47 7.01
N ALA A 152 -5.93 -5.89 6.58
CA ALA A 152 -5.93 -4.60 5.90
C ALA A 152 -6.67 -4.64 4.55
N ARG A 153 -6.51 -5.72 3.76
CA ARG A 153 -7.31 -5.93 2.54
C ARG A 153 -8.81 -6.05 2.84
N GLN A 154 -9.17 -6.85 3.85
CA GLN A 154 -10.56 -7.02 4.27
C GLN A 154 -11.18 -5.70 4.72
N ARG A 155 -10.40 -4.83 5.35
CA ARG A 155 -10.84 -3.50 5.75
C ARG A 155 -11.00 -2.55 4.56
N ASN A 156 -10.18 -2.69 3.51
CA ASN A 156 -10.24 -1.86 2.32
C ASN A 156 -11.39 -2.26 1.37
N ALA A 157 -11.74 -3.54 1.28
CA ALA A 157 -12.77 -4.04 0.38
C ALA A 157 -14.14 -3.34 0.52
N PRO A 158 -14.71 -3.13 1.73
CA PRO A 158 -15.97 -2.40 1.88
C PRO A 158 -15.88 -0.92 1.49
N LEU A 159 -14.71 -0.28 1.60
CA LEU A 159 -14.50 1.09 1.16
C LEU A 159 -14.54 1.19 -0.36
N VAL A 160 -13.86 0.28 -1.06
CA VAL A 160 -13.91 0.18 -2.52
C VAL A 160 -15.33 -0.12 -3.00
N THR A 161 -16.04 -1.03 -2.33
CA THR A 161 -17.46 -1.32 -2.60
C THR A 161 -18.30 -0.06 -2.52
N LYS A 162 -18.16 0.71 -1.43
CA LYS A 162 -18.88 1.96 -1.24
C LYS A 162 -18.56 3.01 -2.32
N LEU A 163 -17.31 3.11 -2.78
CA LEU A 163 -16.93 4.02 -3.87
C LEU A 163 -17.63 3.65 -5.17
N VAL A 164 -17.64 2.38 -5.54
CA VAL A 164 -18.29 1.86 -6.74
C VAL A 164 -19.79 2.09 -6.67
N GLU A 165 -20.46 1.68 -5.59
CA GLU A 165 -21.91 1.82 -5.40
C GLU A 165 -22.36 3.29 -5.45
N ARG A 166 -21.62 4.19 -4.82
CA ARG A 166 -21.94 5.64 -4.87
C ARG A 166 -21.86 6.20 -6.28
N ALA A 167 -20.82 5.84 -7.05
CA ALA A 167 -20.67 6.32 -8.41
C ALA A 167 -21.73 5.71 -9.35
N GLN A 168 -22.11 4.44 -9.13
CA GLN A 168 -23.21 3.80 -9.87
C GLN A 168 -24.56 4.41 -9.52
N ALA A 169 -24.86 4.63 -8.25
CA ALA A 169 -26.10 5.27 -7.82
C ALA A 169 -26.27 6.69 -8.34
N ALA A 170 -25.15 7.42 -8.56
CA ALA A 170 -25.13 8.72 -9.20
C ALA A 170 -25.23 8.67 -10.75
N GLY A 171 -25.32 7.48 -11.35
CA GLY A 171 -25.33 7.29 -12.79
C GLY A 171 -24.04 7.71 -13.49
N GLN A 172 -22.93 7.77 -12.78
CA GLN A 172 -21.63 8.25 -13.28
C GLN A 172 -20.66 7.11 -13.63
N LEU A 173 -20.98 5.88 -13.21
CA LEU A 173 -20.20 4.66 -13.43
C LEU A 173 -21.09 3.60 -14.08
N ARG A 174 -20.54 2.84 -15.02
CA ARG A 174 -21.24 1.71 -15.66
C ARG A 174 -21.73 0.69 -14.63
N SER A 175 -22.95 0.17 -14.81
CA SER A 175 -23.64 -0.67 -13.81
C SER A 175 -23.12 -2.11 -13.72
N ASP A 176 -22.38 -2.57 -14.75
CA ASP A 176 -21.81 -3.92 -14.81
C ASP A 176 -20.43 -4.04 -14.17
N LEU A 177 -19.78 -2.90 -13.79
CA LEU A 177 -18.53 -2.90 -13.03
C LEU A 177 -18.78 -3.44 -11.60
N ARG A 178 -17.87 -4.24 -11.11
CA ARG A 178 -17.89 -4.78 -9.74
C ARG A 178 -16.72 -4.25 -8.91
N PRO A 179 -16.86 -4.17 -7.58
CA PRO A 179 -15.77 -3.71 -6.70
C PRO A 179 -14.46 -4.48 -6.88
N THR A 180 -14.53 -5.76 -7.23
CA THR A 180 -13.38 -6.64 -7.49
C THR A 180 -12.60 -6.26 -8.76
N ASP A 181 -13.19 -5.51 -9.69
CA ASP A 181 -12.50 -5.05 -10.91
C ASP A 181 -11.49 -3.95 -10.59
N ILE A 182 -11.76 -3.12 -9.58
CA ILE A 182 -10.90 -1.96 -9.23
C ILE A 182 -9.46 -2.37 -8.91
N PRO A 183 -9.18 -3.33 -8.00
CA PRO A 183 -7.81 -3.75 -7.74
C PRO A 183 -7.12 -4.37 -8.96
N PHE A 184 -7.83 -5.07 -9.85
CA PHE A 184 -7.25 -5.56 -11.11
C PHE A 184 -6.86 -4.43 -12.04
N ILE A 185 -7.72 -3.42 -12.20
CA ILE A 185 -7.42 -2.24 -13.03
C ILE A 185 -6.17 -1.53 -12.50
N VAL A 186 -6.09 -1.30 -11.18
CA VAL A 186 -4.93 -0.68 -10.56
C VAL A 186 -3.68 -1.54 -10.75
N PHE A 187 -3.79 -2.86 -10.65
CA PHE A 187 -2.68 -3.78 -10.91
C PHE A 187 -2.16 -3.66 -12.35
N VAL A 188 -3.02 -3.73 -13.35
CA VAL A 188 -2.64 -3.61 -14.77
C VAL A 188 -1.96 -2.28 -15.04
N LEU A 189 -2.45 -1.18 -14.45
CA LEU A 189 -1.84 0.15 -14.59
C LEU A 189 -0.43 0.20 -13.99
N THR A 190 -0.25 -0.36 -12.81
CA THR A 190 1.05 -0.35 -12.12
C THR A 190 2.04 -1.34 -12.75
N ASP A 191 1.55 -2.41 -13.37
CA ASP A 191 2.38 -3.32 -14.16
C ASP A 191 2.89 -2.64 -15.43
N ALA A 192 2.05 -1.88 -16.12
CA ALA A 192 2.46 -1.04 -17.26
C ALA A 192 3.51 0.00 -16.84
N ALA A 193 3.40 0.60 -15.64
CA ALA A 193 4.39 1.51 -15.10
C ALA A 193 5.76 0.83 -14.91
N GLN A 194 5.78 -0.38 -14.35
CA GLN A 194 7.02 -1.15 -14.16
C GLN A 194 7.65 -1.54 -15.49
N PHE A 195 6.84 -1.99 -16.45
CA PHE A 195 7.33 -2.36 -17.79
C PHE A 195 8.02 -1.20 -18.49
N ALA A 196 7.48 0.00 -18.41
CA ALA A 196 8.01 1.19 -19.05
C ALA A 196 8.91 2.05 -18.16
N ARG A 197 9.25 1.61 -16.94
CA ARG A 197 9.90 2.40 -15.88
C ARG A 197 11.15 3.15 -16.35
N ARG A 198 11.95 2.54 -17.22
CA ARG A 198 13.21 3.13 -17.72
C ARG A 198 13.01 4.17 -18.80
N VAL A 199 11.88 4.15 -19.50
CA VAL A 199 11.60 5.02 -20.65
C VAL A 199 10.61 6.13 -20.27
N ASN A 200 9.50 5.75 -19.65
CA ASN A 200 8.46 6.67 -19.20
C ASN A 200 7.73 6.08 -17.98
N PRO A 201 8.16 6.39 -16.75
CA PRO A 201 7.56 5.87 -15.52
C PRO A 201 6.09 6.33 -15.34
N ASP A 202 5.68 7.42 -15.99
CA ASP A 202 4.33 8.00 -15.87
C ASP A 202 3.36 7.52 -16.97
N ILE A 203 3.78 6.60 -17.84
CA ILE A 203 2.96 6.12 -18.96
C ILE A 203 1.60 5.55 -18.48
N TRP A 204 1.53 4.99 -17.32
CA TRP A 204 0.32 4.44 -16.72
C TRP A 204 -0.81 5.49 -16.56
N ARG A 205 -0.47 6.78 -16.37
CA ARG A 205 -1.45 7.88 -16.26
C ARG A 205 -2.25 8.04 -17.56
N ARG A 206 -1.60 7.81 -18.71
CA ARG A 206 -2.29 7.79 -20.00
C ARG A 206 -3.34 6.67 -20.05
N TYR A 207 -2.94 5.47 -19.62
CA TYR A 207 -3.86 4.32 -19.59
C TYR A 207 -4.94 4.48 -18.54
N LEU A 208 -4.63 5.05 -17.38
CA LEU A 208 -5.66 5.40 -16.39
C LEU A 208 -6.73 6.29 -16.98
N THR A 209 -6.35 7.33 -17.74
CA THR A 209 -7.32 8.23 -18.39
C THR A 209 -8.23 7.47 -19.37
N LEU A 210 -7.64 6.60 -20.21
CA LEU A 210 -8.41 5.78 -21.16
C LEU A 210 -9.38 4.83 -20.46
N ILE A 211 -8.94 4.21 -19.39
CA ILE A 211 -9.77 3.30 -18.56
C ILE A 211 -10.90 4.10 -17.89
N LEU A 212 -10.59 5.22 -17.24
CA LEU A 212 -11.60 6.05 -16.58
C LEU A 212 -12.67 6.53 -17.55
N ASP A 213 -12.28 6.91 -18.78
CA ASP A 213 -13.25 7.29 -19.81
C ASP A 213 -14.15 6.09 -20.21
N GLY A 214 -13.58 4.88 -20.32
CA GLY A 214 -14.31 3.64 -20.60
C GLY A 214 -15.19 3.13 -19.45
N LEU A 215 -14.95 3.59 -18.21
CA LEU A 215 -15.78 3.25 -17.06
C LEU A 215 -17.03 4.12 -16.94
N ARG A 216 -17.10 5.23 -17.65
CA ARG A 216 -18.29 6.09 -17.65
C ARG A 216 -19.42 5.45 -18.46
N PRO A 217 -20.69 5.71 -18.08
CA PRO A 217 -21.81 5.33 -18.93
C PRO A 217 -21.73 6.14 -20.24
N GLY A 218 -21.70 5.45 -21.38
CA GLY A 218 -21.72 6.09 -22.70
C GLY A 218 -23.11 6.66 -23.02
N ARG A 219 -23.17 7.71 -23.88
CA ARG A 219 -24.44 8.26 -24.36
C ARG A 219 -25.22 7.27 -25.24
N GLU A 220 -24.52 6.40 -25.93
CA GLU A 220 -25.09 5.35 -26.82
C GLU A 220 -25.10 3.98 -26.14
N GLY A 221 -24.84 3.93 -24.83
CA GLY A 221 -24.65 2.71 -24.07
C GLY A 221 -23.17 2.31 -23.97
N VAL A 222 -22.91 1.29 -23.18
CA VAL A 222 -21.57 0.68 -23.01
C VAL A 222 -21.59 -0.71 -23.61
N SER A 223 -20.47 -1.13 -24.23
CA SER A 223 -20.31 -2.53 -24.64
C SER A 223 -20.40 -3.44 -23.43
N PRO A 224 -21.21 -4.51 -23.48
CA PRO A 224 -21.30 -5.44 -22.36
C PRO A 224 -19.96 -6.12 -22.12
N LEU A 225 -19.65 -6.37 -20.86
CA LEU A 225 -18.45 -7.14 -20.51
C LEU A 225 -18.67 -8.61 -20.88
N PRO A 226 -17.76 -9.24 -21.64
CA PRO A 226 -17.98 -10.59 -22.21
C PRO A 226 -17.92 -11.70 -21.15
N VAL A 227 -17.33 -11.41 -20.01
CA VAL A 227 -17.21 -12.35 -18.88
C VAL A 227 -17.61 -11.63 -17.60
N PRO A 228 -18.19 -12.38 -16.62
CA PRO A 228 -18.51 -11.78 -15.31
C PRO A 228 -17.26 -11.43 -14.53
N ALA A 229 -17.36 -10.42 -13.65
CA ALA A 229 -16.33 -10.13 -12.66
C ALA A 229 -16.13 -11.29 -11.68
N LEU A 230 -14.94 -11.40 -11.11
CA LEU A 230 -14.68 -12.34 -10.04
C LEU A 230 -15.53 -12.02 -8.80
N ARG A 231 -16.10 -13.07 -8.21
CA ARG A 231 -16.68 -12.95 -6.87
C ARG A 231 -15.56 -12.68 -5.83
N PRO A 232 -15.89 -12.15 -4.65
CA PRO A 232 -14.88 -11.87 -3.62
C PRO A 232 -14.05 -13.10 -3.21
N ASP A 233 -14.65 -14.29 -3.14
CA ASP A 233 -13.97 -15.54 -2.84
C ASP A 233 -13.03 -15.99 -3.97
N GLU A 234 -13.44 -15.83 -5.22
CA GLU A 234 -12.62 -16.13 -6.42
C GLU A 234 -11.44 -15.13 -6.53
N PHE A 235 -11.68 -13.86 -6.23
CA PHE A 235 -10.63 -12.86 -6.17
C PHE A 235 -9.56 -13.23 -5.13
N GLU A 236 -9.95 -13.55 -3.90
CA GLU A 236 -9.05 -13.99 -2.84
C GLU A 236 -8.27 -15.27 -3.22
N MET A 237 -8.95 -16.23 -3.89
CA MET A 237 -8.30 -17.43 -4.39
C MET A 237 -7.23 -17.10 -5.44
N THR A 238 -7.52 -16.21 -6.39
CA THR A 238 -6.59 -15.77 -7.43
C THR A 238 -5.36 -15.13 -6.82
N MET A 239 -5.53 -14.27 -5.80
CA MET A 239 -4.42 -13.64 -5.10
C MET A 239 -3.52 -14.67 -4.39
N ARG A 240 -4.09 -15.76 -3.85
CA ARG A 240 -3.33 -16.84 -3.19
C ARG A 240 -2.56 -17.73 -4.17
N GLN A 241 -3.14 -18.03 -5.34
CA GLN A 241 -2.54 -18.95 -6.32
C GLN A 241 -1.36 -18.34 -7.08
N ASN A 242 -1.39 -17.02 -7.31
CA ASN A 242 -0.33 -16.31 -8.04
C ASN A 242 0.82 -15.84 -7.15
N ALA A 243 0.87 -16.33 -5.91
CA ALA A 243 2.01 -16.10 -5.03
C ALA A 243 3.29 -16.67 -5.65
N PRO A 244 4.41 -15.91 -5.70
CA PRO A 244 5.68 -16.44 -6.19
C PRO A 244 6.04 -17.71 -5.41
N ARG A 245 6.32 -18.79 -6.15
CA ARG A 245 6.78 -20.05 -5.55
C ARG A 245 8.24 -19.84 -5.15
N HIS A 246 8.52 -19.92 -3.86
CA HIS A 246 9.89 -19.95 -3.38
C HIS A 246 10.56 -21.25 -3.87
N HIS A 247 11.61 -21.12 -4.67
CA HIS A 247 12.58 -22.15 -4.96
C HIS A 247 13.75 -22.05 -3.99
#